data_d8ff1bb5d75a702bcfc2c6cecb34ecdb
#
_entry.id   d8ff1bb5d75a702bcfc2c6cecb34ecdb
#
_cell.length_a   1.000
_cell.length_b   1.000
_cell.length_c   1.000
_cell.angle_alpha   90.00
_cell.angle_beta   90.00
_cell.angle_gamma   90.00
#
_symmetry.space_group_name_H-M   'P 1'
#
loop_
_entity.id
_entity.type
_entity.pdbx_description
1 polymer ?
#
loop_
_entity_poly.entity_id
_entity_poly.type
_entity_poly.pdbx_seq_one_letter_code
_entity_poly.pdbx_strand_id
1 'polypeptide(L)'
;MRVYQLYAFYGQLLTVKQRQAVEWYFGQDLSLAEIADELGTSRQAVHDLLKRSEQAFLDYEEKLGLARSYETEQRLLADLEALLRQLQDK
;
A
#
# COMPACT_ATOMS: atom_id res chain seq x y z
N MET A 1 -6.73 -3.95 5.59
CA MET A 1 -5.98 -2.99 4.75
C MET A 1 -4.96 -3.73 3.91
N ARG A 2 -4.91 -3.45 2.64
CA ARG A 2 -4.06 -4.18 1.71
C ARG A 2 -2.69 -3.53 1.62
N VAL A 3 -1.63 -4.34 1.40
CA VAL A 3 -0.26 -3.84 1.28
C VAL A 3 -0.12 -2.79 0.18
N TYR A 4 -0.76 -3.00 -0.97
CA TYR A 4 -0.66 -2.05 -2.08
C TYR A 4 -1.32 -0.71 -1.76
N GLN A 5 -2.35 -0.69 -0.94
CA GLN A 5 -2.95 0.54 -0.46
C GLN A 5 -1.97 1.31 0.44
N LEU A 6 -1.27 0.60 1.32
CA LEU A 6 -0.25 1.20 2.16
C LEU A 6 0.93 1.72 1.33
N TYR A 7 1.25 1.04 0.24
CA TYR A 7 2.29 1.48 -0.69
C TYR A 7 2.01 2.89 -1.23
N ALA A 8 0.75 3.20 -1.54
CA ALA A 8 0.38 4.50 -2.06
C ALA A 8 0.77 5.63 -1.10
N PHE A 9 0.70 5.38 0.21
CA PHE A 9 1.03 6.39 1.23
C PHE A 9 2.50 6.34 1.64
N TYR A 10 3.11 5.16 1.72
CA TYR A 10 4.40 4.97 2.37
C TYR A 10 5.50 4.44 1.45
N GLY A 11 5.19 4.20 0.18
CA GLY A 11 6.16 3.61 -0.75
C GLY A 11 7.45 4.42 -0.88
N GLN A 12 7.35 5.73 -0.81
CA GLN A 12 8.52 6.61 -0.94
C GLN A 12 9.46 6.54 0.26
N LEU A 13 8.99 5.99 1.38
CA LEU A 13 9.81 5.82 2.58
C LEU A 13 10.61 4.52 2.57
N LEU A 14 10.35 3.65 1.59
CA LEU A 14 11.11 2.42 1.42
C LEU A 14 12.40 2.67 0.66
N THR A 15 13.36 1.74 0.81
CA THR A 15 14.54 1.73 -0.04
C THR A 15 14.14 1.44 -1.49
N VAL A 16 15.03 1.75 -2.44
CA VAL A 16 14.76 1.49 -3.86
C VAL A 16 14.46 0.01 -4.12
N LYS A 17 15.25 -0.89 -3.52
CA LYS A 17 15.03 -2.34 -3.68
C LYS A 17 13.70 -2.80 -3.11
N GLN A 18 13.35 -2.33 -1.92
CA GLN A 18 12.06 -2.66 -1.30
C GLN A 18 10.90 -2.18 -2.16
N ARG A 19 10.98 -0.95 -2.63
CA ARG A 19 9.94 -0.37 -3.47
C ARG A 19 9.77 -1.14 -4.78
N GLN A 20 10.88 -1.49 -5.44
CA GLN A 20 10.84 -2.28 -6.66
C GLN A 20 10.20 -3.65 -6.43
N ALA A 21 10.60 -4.34 -5.36
CA ALA A 21 10.05 -5.67 -5.06
C ALA A 21 8.54 -5.61 -4.79
N VAL A 22 8.10 -4.63 -4.02
CA VAL A 22 6.68 -4.45 -3.71
C VAL A 22 5.88 -4.15 -4.98
N GLU A 23 6.39 -3.27 -5.83
CA GLU A 23 5.71 -2.89 -7.06
C GLU A 23 5.62 -4.07 -8.03
N TRP A 24 6.69 -4.85 -8.19
CA TRP A 24 6.69 -6.02 -9.06
C TRP A 24 5.76 -7.12 -8.56
N TYR A 25 5.79 -7.40 -7.25
CA TYR A 25 5.00 -8.49 -6.68
C TYR A 25 3.51 -8.15 -6.60
N PHE A 26 3.17 -7.00 -6.03
CA PHE A 26 1.78 -6.61 -5.80
C PHE A 26 1.17 -5.84 -6.97
N GLY A 27 1.98 -5.09 -7.71
CA GLY A 27 1.51 -4.27 -8.82
C GLY A 27 1.52 -4.99 -10.16
N GLN A 28 2.60 -5.73 -10.46
CA GLN A 28 2.77 -6.39 -11.75
C GLN A 28 2.61 -7.91 -11.68
N ASP A 29 2.32 -8.43 -10.51
CA ASP A 29 2.03 -9.86 -10.29
C ASP A 29 3.18 -10.80 -10.68
N LEU A 30 4.42 -10.33 -10.49
CA LEU A 30 5.60 -11.18 -10.71
C LEU A 30 5.76 -12.16 -9.56
N SER A 31 6.27 -13.36 -9.88
CA SER A 31 6.57 -14.37 -8.88
C SER A 31 7.85 -14.02 -8.11
N LEU A 32 8.03 -14.66 -6.96
CA LEU A 32 9.26 -14.50 -6.19
C LEU A 32 10.50 -14.91 -7.02
N ALA A 33 10.38 -15.95 -7.82
CA ALA A 33 11.47 -16.43 -8.68
C ALA A 33 11.82 -15.37 -9.75
N GLU A 34 10.83 -14.77 -10.37
CA GLU A 34 11.04 -13.75 -11.39
C GLU A 34 11.70 -12.51 -10.78
N ILE A 35 11.26 -12.07 -9.61
CA ILE A 35 11.86 -10.94 -8.92
C ILE A 35 13.30 -11.27 -8.50
N ALA A 36 13.53 -12.49 -8.01
CA ALA A 36 14.87 -12.92 -7.64
C ALA A 36 15.84 -12.85 -8.82
N ASP A 37 15.39 -13.28 -10.00
CA ASP A 37 16.20 -13.21 -11.21
C ASP A 37 16.52 -11.75 -11.57
N GLU A 38 15.53 -10.87 -11.50
CA GLU A 38 15.75 -9.45 -11.82
C GLU A 38 16.68 -8.75 -10.83
N LEU A 39 16.62 -9.11 -9.55
CA LEU A 39 17.46 -8.50 -8.52
C LEU A 39 18.81 -9.20 -8.34
N GLY A 40 19.03 -10.34 -9.02
CA GLY A 40 20.26 -11.11 -8.86
C GLY A 40 20.41 -11.69 -7.47
N THR A 41 19.33 -12.20 -6.89
CA THR A 41 19.34 -12.73 -5.51
C THR A 41 18.51 -14.00 -5.43
N SER A 42 18.34 -14.57 -4.22
CA SER A 42 17.55 -15.78 -4.02
C SER A 42 16.07 -15.46 -3.80
N ARG A 43 15.22 -16.48 -4.04
CA ARG A 43 13.78 -16.38 -3.75
C ARG A 43 13.53 -16.07 -2.27
N GLN A 44 14.29 -16.69 -1.39
CA GLN A 44 14.16 -16.46 0.05
C GLN A 44 14.51 -15.02 0.40
N ALA A 45 15.53 -14.43 -0.23
CA ALA A 45 15.90 -13.05 0.00
C ALA A 45 14.77 -12.09 -0.46
N VAL A 46 14.12 -12.40 -1.58
CA VAL A 46 12.96 -11.61 -2.03
C VAL A 46 11.81 -11.72 -1.05
N HIS A 47 11.52 -12.93 -0.57
CA HIS A 47 10.48 -13.15 0.43
C HIS A 47 10.74 -12.31 1.69
N ASP A 48 11.98 -12.33 2.19
CA ASP A 48 12.37 -11.56 3.37
C ASP A 48 12.27 -10.05 3.11
N LEU A 49 12.68 -9.62 1.92
CA LEU A 49 12.60 -8.22 1.50
C LEU A 49 11.15 -7.73 1.51
N LEU A 50 10.23 -8.53 0.96
CA LEU A 50 8.81 -8.19 0.94
C LEU A 50 8.21 -8.17 2.35
N LYS A 51 8.60 -9.12 3.21
CA LYS A 51 8.14 -9.14 4.59
C LYS A 51 8.60 -7.91 5.36
N ARG A 52 9.85 -7.50 5.19
CA ARG A 52 10.36 -6.29 5.83
C ARG A 52 9.65 -5.04 5.33
N SER A 53 9.33 -5.00 4.04
CA SER A 53 8.60 -3.88 3.45
C SER A 53 7.19 -3.79 4.02
N GLU A 54 6.51 -4.92 4.12
CA GLU A 54 5.18 -4.99 4.71
C GLU A 54 5.20 -4.55 6.16
N GLN A 55 6.16 -5.02 6.94
CA GLN A 55 6.31 -4.63 8.34
C GLN A 55 6.58 -3.13 8.47
N ALA A 56 7.41 -2.58 7.59
CA ALA A 56 7.68 -1.14 7.59
C ALA A 56 6.40 -0.34 7.32
N PHE A 57 5.57 -0.78 6.39
CA PHE A 57 4.28 -0.13 6.12
C PHE A 57 3.36 -0.15 7.34
N LEU A 58 3.28 -1.28 8.02
CA LEU A 58 2.46 -1.41 9.23
C LEU A 58 2.96 -0.49 10.34
N ASP A 59 4.27 -0.40 10.51
CA ASP A 59 4.87 0.47 11.51
C ASP A 59 4.61 1.95 11.20
N TYR A 60 4.73 2.35 9.94
CA TYR A 60 4.42 3.71 9.52
C TYR A 60 2.94 4.03 9.72
N GLU A 61 2.05 3.10 9.35
CA GLU A 61 0.61 3.31 9.53
C GLU A 61 0.25 3.42 11.00
N GLU A 62 0.85 2.62 11.86
CA GLU A 62 0.63 2.71 13.30
C GLU A 62 1.00 4.09 13.84
N LYS A 63 2.12 4.65 13.35
CA LYS A 63 2.62 5.95 13.84
C LYS A 63 1.93 7.14 13.19
N LEU A 64 1.66 7.07 11.88
CA LEU A 64 1.21 8.22 11.10
C LEU A 64 -0.28 8.18 10.77
N GLY A 65 -0.84 7.00 10.59
CA GLY A 65 -2.28 6.84 10.34
C GLY A 65 -2.81 7.48 9.08
N LEU A 66 -1.97 7.64 8.03
CA LEU A 66 -2.37 8.34 6.81
C LEU A 66 -3.49 7.62 6.05
N ALA A 67 -3.39 6.30 5.94
CA ALA A 67 -4.41 5.52 5.24
C ALA A 67 -5.73 5.54 6.00
N ARG A 68 -5.68 5.44 7.32
CA ARG A 68 -6.87 5.50 8.17
C ARG A 68 -7.55 6.87 8.07
N SER A 69 -6.76 7.94 8.12
CA SER A 69 -7.28 9.30 7.98
C SER A 69 -7.93 9.51 6.63
N TYR A 70 -7.31 9.02 5.56
CA TYR A 70 -7.85 9.11 4.21
C TYR A 70 -9.20 8.39 4.11
N GLU A 71 -9.28 7.18 4.63
CA GLU A 71 -10.53 6.40 4.62
C GLU A 71 -11.65 7.11 5.37
N THR A 72 -11.32 7.71 6.52
CA THR A 72 -12.28 8.47 7.31
C THR A 72 -12.79 9.69 6.55
N GLU A 73 -11.89 10.43 5.91
CA GLU A 73 -12.26 11.60 5.09
C GLU A 73 -13.17 11.21 3.93
N GLN A 74 -12.85 10.12 3.23
CA GLN A 74 -13.67 9.65 2.11
C GLN A 74 -15.07 9.25 2.57
N ARG A 75 -15.19 8.64 3.74
CA ARG A 75 -16.47 8.25 4.31
C ARG A 75 -17.31 9.48 4.66
N LEU A 76 -16.70 10.49 5.28
CA LEU A 76 -17.38 11.72 5.63
C LEU A 76 -17.86 12.49 4.39
N LEU A 77 -17.04 12.52 3.33
CA LEU A 77 -17.42 13.15 2.07
C LEU A 77 -18.59 12.42 1.42
N ALA A 78 -18.58 11.10 1.44
CA ALA A 78 -19.69 10.31 0.89
C ALA A 78 -20.99 10.56 1.64
N ASP A 79 -20.93 10.63 2.97
CA ASP A 79 -22.08 10.92 3.81
C ASP A 79 -22.64 12.32 3.51
N LEU A 80 -21.78 13.31 3.34
CA LEU A 80 -22.18 14.68 3.02
C LEU A 80 -22.85 14.74 1.65
N GLU A 81 -22.29 14.06 0.64
CA GLU A 81 -22.89 14.00 -0.69
C GLU A 81 -24.28 13.38 -0.66
N ALA A 82 -24.47 12.32 0.13
CA ALA A 82 -25.76 11.67 0.28
C ALA A 82 -26.80 12.62 0.87
N LEU A 83 -26.41 13.40 1.90
CA LEU A 83 -27.29 14.38 2.51
C LEU A 83 -27.67 15.48 1.51
N LEU A 84 -26.72 15.98 0.74
CA LEU A 84 -26.99 17.01 -0.27
C LEU A 84 -27.94 16.51 -1.33
N ARG A 85 -27.83 15.26 -1.76
CA ARG A 85 -28.75 14.67 -2.73
C ARG A 85 -30.18 14.60 -2.18
N GLN A 86 -30.32 14.23 -0.91
CA GLN A 86 -31.65 14.21 -0.28
C GLN A 86 -32.32 15.58 -0.26
N LEU A 87 -31.54 16.63 -0.06
CA LEU A 87 -32.07 18.00 -0.08
C LEU A 87 -32.48 18.43 -1.48
N GLN A 88 -31.78 17.97 -2.52
CA GLN A 88 -32.08 18.31 -3.91
C GLN A 88 -33.36 17.62 -4.40
N ASP A 89 -33.64 16.42 -3.89
CA ASP A 89 -34.80 15.61 -4.29
C ASP A 89 -36.12 16.09 -3.67
N LYS A 90 -36.06 17.06 -2.80
CA LYS A 90 -37.27 17.69 -2.23
C LYS A 90 -37.58 19.01 -2.98
#